data_5e8e9612ef41f25056f3720f1e90b1cb
#
_entry.id   5e8e9612ef41f25056f3720f1e90b1cb
#
_cell.length_a   1.000
_cell.length_b   1.000
_cell.length_c   1.000
_cell.angle_alpha   90.00
_cell.angle_beta   90.00
_cell.angle_gamma   90.00
#
_symmetry.space_group_name_H-M   'P 1'
#
loop_
_entity.id
_entity.type
_entity.pdbx_description
1 polymer ?
#
loop_
_entity_poly.entity_id
_entity_poly.type
_entity_poly.pdbx_seq_one_letter_code
_entity_poly.pdbx_strand_id
1 'polypeptide(L)' 'MSDGVKLGQLLCDADVITKRQLSKALQEQVKGRKGTIGEILVDMGVCTFEDITD' A
#
# COMPACT_ATOMS: atom_id res chain seq x y z
N MET A 1 -11.33 10.87 -0.29
CA MET A 1 -10.77 10.49 -1.31
C MET A 1 -9.50 9.84 -1.17
N SER A 2 -8.94 9.24 -1.79
CA SER A 2 -8.11 8.14 -1.92
C SER A 2 -6.64 8.44 -2.00
N ASP A 3 -6.11 9.14 -1.00
CA ASP A 3 -4.67 9.34 -0.90
C ASP A 3 -3.94 7.99 -0.81
N GLY A 4 -4.55 7.02 -0.13
CA GLY A 4 -3.98 5.68 -0.05
C GLY A 4 -3.91 4.99 -1.40
N VAL A 5 -4.94 5.16 -2.23
CA VAL A 5 -4.96 4.59 -3.58
C VAL A 5 -3.89 5.26 -4.45
N LYS A 6 -3.75 6.57 -4.31
CA LYS A 6 -2.74 7.31 -5.03
C LYS A 6 -1.33 6.85 -4.67
N LEU A 7 -1.08 6.68 -3.38
CA LEU A 7 0.21 6.18 -2.91
C LEU A 7 0.47 4.78 -3.44
N GLY A 8 -0.52 3.91 -3.36
CA GLY A 8 -0.41 2.55 -3.87
C GLY A 8 -0.08 2.51 -5.35
N GLN A 9 -0.71 3.38 -6.12
CA GLN A 9 -0.46 3.46 -7.55
C GLN A 9 0.95 3.95 -7.85
N LEU A 10 1.43 4.93 -7.10
CA LEU A 10 2.80 5.40 -7.24
C LEU A 10 3.80 4.31 -6.95
N LEU A 11 3.55 3.51 -5.92
CA LEU A 11 4.41 2.39 -5.57
C LEU A 11 4.40 1.32 -6.66
N CYS A 12 3.25 1.07 -7.26
CA CYS A 12 3.16 0.16 -8.39
C CYS A 12 3.95 0.67 -9.60
N ASP A 13 3.80 1.95 -9.90
CA ASP A 13 4.50 2.57 -11.02
C ASP A 13 6.02 2.55 -10.84
N ALA A 14 6.46 2.63 -9.59
CA ALA A 14 7.89 2.58 -9.26
C ALA A 14 8.40 1.15 -9.10
N ASP A 15 7.56 0.15 -9.34
CA ASP A 15 7.89 -1.27 -9.18
C ASP A 15 8.26 -1.66 -7.76
N VAL A 16 7.83 -0.87 -6.78
CA VAL A 16 8.04 -1.23 -5.37
C VAL A 16 7.08 -2.34 -4.96
N ILE A 17 5.86 -2.29 -5.47
CA ILE A 17 4.84 -3.31 -5.22
C ILE A 17 4.19 -3.71 -6.54
N THR A 18 3.50 -4.85 -6.53
CA THR A 18 2.74 -5.30 -7.69
C THR A 18 1.26 -4.92 -7.52
N LYS A 19 0.52 -4.93 -8.61
CA LYS A 19 -0.93 -4.70 -8.56
C LYS A 19 -1.63 -5.71 -7.67
N ARG A 20 -1.15 -6.94 -7.65
CA ARG A 20 -1.69 -8.00 -6.82
C ARG A 20 -1.51 -7.66 -5.33
N GLN A 21 -0.32 -7.18 -4.98
CA GLN A 21 -0.02 -6.78 -3.61
C GLN A 21 -0.87 -5.59 -3.19
N LEU A 22 -1.02 -4.61 -4.08
CA LEU A 22 -1.87 -3.46 -3.81
C LEU A 22 -3.33 -3.87 -3.60
N SER A 23 -3.83 -4.75 -4.46
CA SER A 23 -5.20 -5.25 -4.34
C SER A 23 -5.41 -5.94 -2.99
N LYS A 24 -4.44 -6.73 -2.57
CA LYS A 24 -4.51 -7.41 -1.26
C LYS A 24 -4.57 -6.41 -0.12
N ALA A 25 -3.74 -5.37 -0.18
CA ALA A 25 -3.73 -4.34 0.86
C ALA A 25 -5.06 -3.58 0.90
N LEU A 26 -5.62 -3.27 -0.26
CA LEU A 26 -6.91 -2.60 -0.32
C LEU A 26 -8.02 -3.47 0.27
N GLN A 27 -7.97 -4.77 0.03
CA GLN A 27 -8.93 -5.70 0.62
C GLN A 27 -8.82 -5.72 2.14
N GLU A 28 -7.60 -5.70 2.66
CA GLU A 28 -7.39 -5.66 4.10
C GLU A 28 -7.96 -4.38 4.71
N GLN A 29 -7.80 -3.27 4.01
CA GLN A 29 -8.34 -2.00 4.46
C GLN A 29 -9.86 -2.03 4.51
N VAL A 30 -10.49 -2.61 3.51
CA VAL A 30 -11.95 -2.74 3.45
C VAL A 30 -12.47 -3.65 4.55
N LYS A 31 -11.69 -4.66 4.93
CA LYS A 31 -12.07 -5.56 6.02
C LYS A 31 -12.03 -4.91 7.40
N GLY A 32 -11.59 -3.67 7.46
CA GLY A 32 -11.55 -2.93 8.72
C GLY A 32 -10.18 -2.84 9.35
N ARG A 33 -9.14 -3.23 8.65
CA ARG A 33 -7.78 -3.10 9.15
C ARG A 33 -7.45 -1.62 9.33
N LYS A 34 -6.90 -1.29 10.49
CA LYS A 34 -6.55 0.09 10.81
C LYS A 34 -5.24 0.48 10.15
N GLY A 35 -5.13 1.77 9.83
CA GLY A 35 -3.93 2.32 9.26
C GLY A 35 -4.12 2.73 7.81
N THR A 36 -3.13 3.43 7.29
CA THR A 36 -3.13 3.84 5.90
C THR A 36 -2.71 2.65 5.02
N ILE A 37 -2.94 2.79 3.73
CA ILE A 37 -2.53 1.74 2.78
C ILE A 37 -1.02 1.51 2.85
N GLY A 38 -0.23 2.57 3.06
CA GLY A 38 1.21 2.45 3.21
C GLY A 38 1.59 1.62 4.43
N GLU A 39 0.92 1.86 5.56
CA GLU A 39 1.17 1.09 6.77
C GLU A 39 0.82 -0.37 6.59
N ILE A 40 -0.29 -0.64 5.89
CA ILE A 40 -0.70 -2.01 5.61
C ILE A 40 0.34 -2.72 4.74
N LEU A 41 0.85 -2.04 3.73
CA LEU A 41 1.86 -2.59 2.85
C LEU A 41 3.16 -2.93 3.59
N VAL A 42 3.58 -2.04 4.49
CA VAL A 42 4.76 -2.29 5.31
C VAL A 42 4.53 -3.50 6.22
N ASP A 43 3.36 -3.57 6.83
CA ASP A 43 3.01 -4.66 7.73
C ASP A 43 2.93 -5.99 6.98
N MET A 44 2.52 -5.97 5.73
CA MET A 44 2.51 -7.16 4.88
C MET A 44 3.91 -7.58 4.43
N GLY A 45 4.90 -6.70 4.62
CA GLY A 45 6.27 -6.99 4.26
C GLY A 45 6.57 -6.80 2.77
N VAL A 46 5.72 -6.07 2.05
CA VAL A 46 5.93 -5.86 0.62
C VAL A 46 6.74 -4.62 0.31
N CYS A 47 6.85 -3.72 1.27
CA CYS A 47 7.72 -2.54 1.13
C CYS A 47 8.17 -2.07 2.50
N THR A 48 9.06 -1.09 2.53
CA THR A 48 9.58 -0.52 3.76
C THR A 48 9.05 0.91 3.93
N PHE A 49 9.18 1.45 5.14
CA PHE A 49 8.84 2.85 5.38
C PHE A 49 9.67 3.78 4.52
N GLU A 50 10.90 3.43 4.21
CA GLU A 50 11.76 4.23 3.36
C GLU A 50 11.17 4.36 1.95
N ASP A 51 10.57 3.31 1.44
CA ASP A 51 9.91 3.32 0.14
C ASP A 51 8.72 4.26 0.13
N ILE A 52 8.08 4.44 1.27
CA ILE A 52 6.84 5.20 1.38
C ILE A 52 7.10 6.69 1.67
N THR A 53 8.17 7.00 2.38
CA THR A 53 8.42 8.37 2.83
C THR A 53 8.95 9.29 1.74
N ASP A 54 9.19 8.78 0.57
CA ASP A 54 9.55 9.63 -0.54
C ASP A 54 8.34 10.16 -1.30
#